data_6683d8e2013d6a051289ff9a73390084
#
_entry.id   6683d8e2013d6a051289ff9a73390084
#
_cell.length_a   1.000
_cell.length_b   1.000
_cell.length_c   1.000
_cell.angle_alpha   90.00
_cell.angle_beta   90.00
_cell.angle_gamma   90.00
#
_symmetry.space_group_name_H-M   'P 1'
#
loop_
_entity.id
_entity.type
_entity.pdbx_description
1 polymer ?
#
loop_
_entity_poly.entity_id
_entity_poly.type
_entity_poly.pdbx_seq_one_letter_code
_entity_poly.pdbx_strand_id
1 'polypeptide(L)'
;MLPTEVKDEIQRAYKQIVSARSLRPRYGQRLMIAEIARALSEVVVDNETDDDGNEHTPPICVVEAGTGTGKTLAYVLAALPLARHLNKKVVATVALQEQVTQRDLPDILKHSGLSFSFTLAKGRGRYVCLSRLDQVLKGNASENALFELFGDVVDGMGAAGRDNQALYQRMLDKIADGSWQGDRDDWEGVLREDEWRPVTVEAG
;
A
#
# COMPACT_ATOMS: atom_id res chain seq x y z
N MET A 1 29.39 6.34 -0.86
CA MET A 1 29.50 7.05 0.46
C MET A 1 28.27 7.93 0.64
N LEU A 2 27.66 7.94 1.83
CA LEU A 2 26.44 8.74 2.09
C LEU A 2 26.72 10.25 1.93
N PRO A 3 25.97 10.98 1.07
CA PRO A 3 26.15 12.41 0.86
C PRO A 3 25.92 13.20 2.16
N THR A 4 26.71 14.25 2.38
CA THR A 4 26.64 15.06 3.60
C THR A 4 25.25 15.67 3.79
N GLU A 5 24.63 16.17 2.72
CA GLU A 5 23.30 16.76 2.75
C GLU A 5 22.22 15.78 3.23
N VAL A 6 22.27 14.53 2.73
CA VAL A 6 21.36 13.46 3.14
C VAL A 6 21.59 13.10 4.61
N LYS A 7 22.83 12.99 5.03
CA LYS A 7 23.19 12.74 6.43
C LYS A 7 22.65 13.82 7.37
N ASP A 8 22.83 15.08 7.00
CA ASP A 8 22.36 16.22 7.81
C ASP A 8 20.83 16.27 7.86
N GLU A 9 20.16 15.92 6.77
CA GLU A 9 18.71 15.83 6.75
C GLU A 9 18.17 14.72 7.65
N ILE A 10 18.76 13.51 7.58
CA ILE A 10 18.40 12.39 8.46
C ILE A 10 18.58 12.79 9.94
N GLN A 11 19.70 13.41 10.27
CA GLN A 11 19.98 13.83 11.64
C GLN A 11 19.00 14.89 12.14
N ARG A 12 18.66 15.86 11.28
CA ARG A 12 17.70 16.92 11.58
C ARG A 12 16.30 16.34 11.81
N ALA A 13 15.84 15.49 10.90
CA ALA A 13 14.54 14.84 11.01
C ALA A 13 14.42 14.00 12.30
N TYR A 14 15.45 13.24 12.63
CA TYR A 14 15.47 12.47 13.88
C TYR A 14 15.39 13.38 15.12
N LYS A 15 16.19 14.45 15.17
CA LYS A 15 16.18 15.42 16.28
C LYS A 15 14.80 16.08 16.44
N GLN A 16 14.18 16.46 15.32
CA GLN A 16 12.86 17.10 15.35
C GLN A 16 11.78 16.17 15.92
N ILE A 17 11.71 14.92 15.46
CA ILE A 17 10.74 13.93 16.00
C ILE A 17 10.99 13.67 17.48
N VAL A 18 12.23 13.43 17.88
CA VAL A 18 12.59 13.16 19.28
C VAL A 18 12.16 14.34 20.17
N SER A 19 12.42 15.58 19.73
CA SER A 19 12.02 16.79 20.45
C SER A 19 10.51 16.96 20.47
N ALA A 20 9.84 16.88 19.31
CA ALA A 20 8.40 17.09 19.19
C ALA A 20 7.56 16.11 20.03
N ARG A 21 8.06 14.88 20.19
CA ARG A 21 7.38 13.82 20.95
C ARG A 21 7.94 13.62 22.36
N SER A 22 8.84 14.48 22.80
CA SER A 22 9.51 14.39 24.12
C SER A 22 10.11 13.00 24.36
N LEU A 23 10.64 12.36 23.32
CA LEU A 23 11.24 11.04 23.41
C LEU A 23 12.68 11.13 23.91
N ARG A 24 13.13 10.04 24.54
CA ARG A 24 14.55 9.89 24.86
C ARG A 24 15.27 9.28 23.65
N PRO A 25 16.38 9.91 23.16
CA PRO A 25 17.20 9.33 22.09
C PRO A 25 17.71 7.94 22.49
N ARG A 26 17.51 6.96 21.62
CA ARG A 26 17.97 5.58 21.87
C ARG A 26 19.17 5.25 20.97
N TYR A 27 20.23 4.73 21.56
CA TYR A 27 21.43 4.35 20.83
C TYR A 27 21.13 3.35 19.71
N GLY A 28 20.41 2.26 20.01
CA GLY A 28 20.07 1.23 19.01
C GLY A 28 19.25 1.76 17.84
N GLN A 29 18.34 2.73 18.07
CA GLN A 29 17.58 3.36 16.99
C GLN A 29 18.49 4.20 16.07
N ARG A 30 19.43 4.97 16.64
CA ARG A 30 20.40 5.74 15.85
C ARG A 30 21.34 4.84 15.07
N LEU A 31 21.78 3.73 15.68
CA LEU A 31 22.59 2.72 15.00
C LEU A 31 21.83 2.11 13.82
N MET A 32 20.56 1.71 14.01
CA MET A 32 19.69 1.24 12.94
C MET A 32 19.60 2.21 11.76
N ILE A 33 19.32 3.50 12.06
CA ILE A 33 19.26 4.55 11.05
C ILE A 33 20.56 4.64 10.27
N ALA A 34 21.70 4.65 10.96
CA ALA A 34 23.01 4.76 10.36
C ALA A 34 23.35 3.57 9.45
N GLU A 35 23.10 2.34 9.92
CA GLU A 35 23.38 1.13 9.15
C GLU A 35 22.48 1.00 7.91
N ILE A 36 21.19 1.31 8.04
CA ILE A 36 20.27 1.31 6.90
C ILE A 36 20.69 2.39 5.89
N ALA A 37 20.98 3.60 6.34
CA ALA A 37 21.40 4.68 5.44
C ALA A 37 22.73 4.36 4.74
N ARG A 38 23.67 3.72 5.44
CA ARG A 38 24.93 3.27 4.86
C ARG A 38 24.70 2.22 3.77
N ALA A 39 23.96 1.17 4.09
CA ALA A 39 23.65 0.11 3.13
C ALA A 39 22.93 0.65 1.88
N LEU A 40 21.91 1.48 2.08
CA LEU A 40 21.17 2.06 0.96
C LEU A 40 22.00 3.06 0.14
N SER A 41 23.05 3.65 0.71
CA SER A 41 23.96 4.55 -0.03
C SER A 41 24.86 3.82 -1.04
N GLU A 42 24.91 2.50 -0.97
CA GLU A 42 25.62 1.63 -1.91
C GLU A 42 24.75 1.21 -3.11
N VAL A 43 23.46 1.63 -3.13
CA VAL A 43 22.59 1.40 -4.28
C VAL A 43 23.10 2.18 -5.48
N VAL A 44 23.44 1.46 -6.54
CA VAL A 44 23.81 2.05 -7.83
C VAL A 44 22.56 2.40 -8.60
N VAL A 45 22.50 3.63 -9.11
CA VAL A 45 21.28 4.20 -9.71
C VAL A 45 21.09 3.78 -11.17
N ASP A 46 22.20 3.46 -11.85
CA ASP A 46 22.19 3.06 -13.25
C ASP A 46 22.58 1.58 -13.37
N ASN A 47 22.13 0.95 -14.47
CA ASN A 47 22.54 -0.41 -14.85
C ASN A 47 24.03 -0.42 -15.28
N GLU A 48 24.88 0.23 -14.51
CA GLU A 48 26.32 0.13 -14.75
C GLU A 48 26.73 -1.27 -14.35
N THR A 49 27.15 -2.04 -15.32
CA THR A 49 27.97 -3.21 -15.08
C THR A 49 29.29 -2.74 -14.43
N ASP A 50 29.84 -3.53 -13.53
CA ASP A 50 31.19 -3.28 -13.04
C ASP A 50 32.20 -3.31 -14.21
N ASP A 51 33.45 -2.89 -13.96
CA ASP A 51 34.52 -2.88 -14.97
C ASP A 51 34.75 -4.27 -15.60
N ASP A 52 34.27 -5.33 -14.96
CA ASP A 52 34.31 -6.71 -15.42
C ASP A 52 33.03 -7.18 -16.17
N GLY A 53 32.03 -6.30 -16.33
CA GLY A 53 30.79 -6.57 -17.05
C GLY A 53 29.74 -7.35 -16.26
N ASN A 54 29.87 -7.48 -14.94
CA ASN A 54 28.89 -8.15 -14.09
C ASN A 54 27.78 -7.19 -13.65
N GLU A 55 26.54 -7.71 -13.52
CA GLU A 55 25.43 -6.96 -12.94
C GLU A 55 25.70 -6.66 -11.46
N HIS A 56 25.53 -5.41 -11.06
CA HIS A 56 25.64 -5.00 -9.66
C HIS A 56 24.58 -5.70 -8.81
N THR A 57 25.00 -6.49 -7.83
CA THR A 57 24.09 -7.09 -6.84
C THR A 57 23.58 -5.97 -5.91
N PRO A 58 22.25 -5.80 -5.78
CA PRO A 58 21.72 -4.77 -4.91
C PRO A 58 22.12 -5.02 -3.45
N PRO A 59 22.48 -3.98 -2.68
CA PRO A 59 22.86 -4.14 -1.29
C PRO A 59 21.68 -4.62 -0.45
N ILE A 60 21.93 -5.58 0.44
CA ILE A 60 20.94 -6.11 1.37
C ILE A 60 21.32 -5.69 2.79
N CYS A 61 20.38 -5.09 3.52
CA CYS A 61 20.55 -4.74 4.92
C CYS A 61 19.54 -5.51 5.77
N VAL A 62 20.03 -6.38 6.63
CA VAL A 62 19.21 -7.14 7.57
C VAL A 62 19.35 -6.54 8.96
N VAL A 63 18.22 -6.14 9.55
CA VAL A 63 18.19 -5.51 10.88
C VAL A 63 17.22 -6.26 11.77
N GLU A 64 17.73 -6.80 12.87
CA GLU A 64 16.94 -7.37 13.94
C GLU A 64 16.85 -6.38 15.11
N ALA A 65 15.64 -6.13 15.58
CA ALA A 65 15.38 -5.29 16.74
C ALA A 65 14.06 -5.69 17.41
N GLY A 66 14.04 -5.66 18.73
CA GLY A 66 12.86 -5.98 19.54
C GLY A 66 11.64 -5.08 19.21
N THR A 67 10.46 -5.48 19.69
CA THR A 67 9.24 -4.67 19.58
C THR A 67 9.39 -3.34 20.33
N GLY A 68 8.78 -2.28 19.82
CA GLY A 68 8.84 -0.95 20.45
C GLY A 68 10.17 -0.20 20.31
N THR A 69 11.16 -0.72 19.57
CA THR A 69 12.44 -0.03 19.31
C THR A 69 12.32 1.13 18.33
N GLY A 70 11.17 1.25 17.64
CA GLY A 70 10.95 2.28 16.62
C GLY A 70 11.55 1.93 15.26
N LYS A 71 11.45 0.66 14.86
CA LYS A 71 11.93 0.17 13.55
C LYS A 71 11.36 0.98 12.38
N THR A 72 10.03 1.21 12.38
CA THR A 72 9.35 2.00 11.33
C THR A 72 10.00 3.38 11.18
N LEU A 73 10.18 4.08 12.29
CA LEU A 73 10.84 5.38 12.29
C LEU A 73 12.27 5.29 11.73
N ALA A 74 13.01 4.27 12.13
CA ALA A 74 14.40 4.13 11.71
C ALA A 74 14.54 3.94 10.20
N TYR A 75 13.79 2.99 9.61
CA TYR A 75 13.91 2.76 8.16
C TYR A 75 13.32 3.90 7.33
N VAL A 76 12.24 4.53 7.78
CA VAL A 76 11.63 5.66 7.06
C VAL A 76 12.59 6.85 7.05
N LEU A 77 13.18 7.22 8.20
CA LEU A 77 14.14 8.33 8.28
C LEU A 77 15.42 8.08 7.49
N ALA A 78 15.85 6.83 7.37
CA ALA A 78 17.02 6.48 6.57
C ALA A 78 16.72 6.47 5.07
N ALA A 79 15.59 5.84 4.67
CA ALA A 79 15.29 5.56 3.27
C ALA A 79 14.73 6.77 2.52
N LEU A 80 13.84 7.58 3.12
CA LEU A 80 13.17 8.66 2.38
C LEU A 80 14.11 9.77 1.90
N PRO A 81 15.02 10.32 2.72
CA PRO A 81 15.96 11.34 2.25
C PRO A 81 16.87 10.81 1.14
N LEU A 82 17.34 9.57 1.29
CA LEU A 82 18.21 8.96 0.30
C LEU A 82 17.47 8.63 -1.00
N ALA A 83 16.27 8.06 -0.93
CA ALA A 83 15.45 7.79 -2.11
C ALA A 83 15.14 9.06 -2.90
N ARG A 84 14.83 10.16 -2.20
CA ARG A 84 14.64 11.47 -2.83
C ARG A 84 15.92 11.98 -3.51
N HIS A 85 17.06 11.86 -2.85
CA HIS A 85 18.35 12.24 -3.42
C HIS A 85 18.67 11.43 -4.70
N LEU A 86 18.35 10.15 -4.70
CA LEU A 86 18.55 9.25 -5.82
C LEU A 86 17.40 9.26 -6.86
N ASN A 87 16.37 10.12 -6.67
CA ASN A 87 15.16 10.14 -7.49
C ASN A 87 14.48 8.76 -7.60
N LYS A 88 14.42 8.02 -6.50
CA LYS A 88 13.81 6.69 -6.40
C LYS A 88 12.58 6.70 -5.48
N LYS A 89 11.77 5.67 -5.58
CA LYS A 89 10.61 5.43 -4.70
C LYS A 89 10.98 4.39 -3.64
N VAL A 90 10.42 4.55 -2.43
CA VAL A 90 10.51 3.55 -1.38
C VAL A 90 9.24 2.69 -1.45
N VAL A 91 9.41 1.39 -1.58
CA VAL A 91 8.32 0.40 -1.48
C VAL A 91 8.55 -0.40 -0.20
N ALA A 92 7.55 -0.45 0.65
CA ALA A 92 7.62 -1.20 1.90
C ALA A 92 6.47 -2.21 1.97
N THR A 93 6.81 -3.47 2.25
CA THR A 93 5.84 -4.51 2.61
C THR A 93 5.90 -4.70 4.11
N VAL A 94 4.80 -4.44 4.80
CA VAL A 94 4.73 -4.52 6.26
C VAL A 94 3.50 -5.31 6.69
N ALA A 95 3.64 -6.09 7.75
CA ALA A 95 2.54 -6.89 8.28
C ALA A 95 1.38 -6.04 8.84
N LEU A 96 1.69 -4.79 9.29
CA LEU A 96 0.73 -3.85 9.87
C LEU A 96 0.57 -2.62 8.96
N GLN A 97 0.15 -2.82 7.73
CA GLN A 97 0.02 -1.76 6.71
C GLN A 97 -0.84 -0.58 7.18
N GLU A 98 -1.98 -0.86 7.79
CA GLU A 98 -2.88 0.17 8.32
C GLU A 98 -2.23 1.01 9.43
N GLN A 99 -1.56 0.38 10.37
CA GLN A 99 -0.87 1.11 11.43
C GLN A 99 0.20 2.05 10.86
N VAL A 100 0.96 1.57 9.88
CA VAL A 100 2.02 2.37 9.25
C VAL A 100 1.45 3.54 8.47
N THR A 101 0.39 3.32 7.68
CA THR A 101 -0.19 4.36 6.81
C THR A 101 -1.09 5.32 7.56
N GLN A 102 -1.85 4.87 8.55
CA GLN A 102 -2.80 5.73 9.26
C GLN A 102 -2.18 6.44 10.46
N ARG A 103 -1.09 5.92 11.02
CA ARG A 103 -0.49 6.45 12.23
C ARG A 103 0.97 6.85 12.06
N ASP A 104 1.85 5.92 11.66
CA ASP A 104 3.28 6.15 11.73
C ASP A 104 3.77 7.14 10.66
N LEU A 105 3.35 7.00 9.40
CA LEU A 105 3.74 7.91 8.32
C LEU A 105 3.16 9.32 8.48
N PRO A 106 1.88 9.53 8.82
CA PRO A 106 1.35 10.85 9.12
C PRO A 106 2.06 11.55 10.27
N ASP A 107 2.40 10.80 11.32
CA ASP A 107 3.13 11.32 12.47
C ASP A 107 4.57 11.74 12.11
N ILE A 108 5.26 10.92 11.32
CA ILE A 108 6.60 11.26 10.81
C ILE A 108 6.51 12.50 9.91
N LEU A 109 5.57 12.55 8.98
CA LEU A 109 5.38 13.71 8.09
C LEU A 109 5.16 15.00 8.87
N LYS A 110 4.35 14.94 9.94
CA LYS A 110 4.04 16.09 10.79
C LYS A 110 5.22 16.59 11.61
N HIS A 111 6.09 15.69 12.08
CA HIS A 111 7.09 16.01 13.10
C HIS A 111 8.55 15.89 12.67
N SER A 112 8.84 15.34 11.48
CA SER A 112 10.23 15.17 11.01
C SER A 112 10.79 16.35 10.24
N GLY A 113 9.92 17.22 9.73
CA GLY A 113 10.31 18.24 8.74
C GLY A 113 10.64 17.66 7.35
N LEU A 114 10.42 16.36 7.14
CA LEU A 114 10.53 15.74 5.82
C LEU A 114 9.27 16.03 5.00
N SER A 115 9.43 16.23 3.69
CA SER A 115 8.31 16.32 2.75
C SER A 115 8.29 15.05 1.89
N PHE A 116 7.20 14.29 1.96
CA PHE A 116 6.98 13.10 1.15
C PHE A 116 5.49 12.82 1.00
N SER A 117 5.12 12.08 -0.04
CA SER A 117 3.78 11.52 -0.21
C SER A 117 3.85 10.00 -0.07
N PHE A 118 2.75 9.40 0.35
CA PHE A 118 2.65 7.95 0.46
C PHE A 118 1.25 7.50 0.08
N THR A 119 1.15 6.26 -0.38
CA THR A 119 -0.12 5.59 -0.65
C THR A 119 -0.01 4.13 -0.26
N LEU A 120 -1.14 3.52 0.08
CA LEU A 120 -1.25 2.10 0.33
C LEU A 120 -1.67 1.41 -0.97
N ALA A 121 -0.90 0.40 -1.39
CA ALA A 121 -1.26 -0.49 -2.48
C ALA A 121 -1.47 -1.91 -1.92
N LYS A 122 -2.68 -2.39 -1.98
CA LYS A 122 -3.05 -3.76 -1.59
C LYS A 122 -2.98 -4.69 -2.80
N GLY A 123 -3.02 -5.99 -2.59
CA GLY A 123 -3.12 -6.96 -3.68
C GLY A 123 -4.39 -6.76 -4.52
N ARG A 124 -4.34 -7.08 -5.81
CA ARG A 124 -5.46 -6.88 -6.77
C ARG A 124 -6.79 -7.48 -6.31
N GLY A 125 -6.77 -8.60 -5.59
CA GLY A 125 -7.96 -9.21 -5.01
C GLY A 125 -8.67 -8.38 -3.92
N ARG A 126 -8.06 -7.28 -3.47
CA ARG A 126 -8.66 -6.35 -2.50
C ARG A 126 -9.41 -5.21 -3.18
N TYR A 127 -9.33 -5.10 -4.51
CA TYR A 127 -10.00 -4.07 -5.27
C TYR A 127 -11.05 -4.66 -6.20
N VAL A 128 -12.15 -3.93 -6.39
CA VAL A 128 -13.14 -4.26 -7.41
C VAL A 128 -12.53 -4.06 -8.80
N CYS A 129 -12.83 -4.99 -9.69
CA CYS A 129 -12.50 -4.88 -11.11
C CYS A 129 -13.69 -4.32 -11.87
N LEU A 130 -13.58 -3.10 -12.39
CA LEU A 130 -14.68 -2.44 -13.10
C LEU A 130 -15.17 -3.24 -14.30
N SER A 131 -14.28 -3.90 -15.03
CA SER A 131 -14.67 -4.75 -16.18
C SER A 131 -15.50 -5.96 -15.74
N ARG A 132 -15.14 -6.61 -14.62
CA ARG A 132 -15.92 -7.73 -14.07
C ARG A 132 -17.24 -7.25 -13.49
N LEU A 133 -17.26 -6.13 -12.78
CA LEU A 133 -18.46 -5.53 -12.25
C LEU A 133 -19.47 -5.22 -13.38
N ASP A 134 -19.01 -4.61 -14.48
CA ASP A 134 -19.82 -4.33 -15.67
C ASP A 134 -20.33 -5.63 -16.33
N GLN A 135 -19.50 -6.66 -16.44
CA GLN A 135 -19.89 -7.96 -17.00
C GLN A 135 -20.99 -8.62 -16.18
N VAL A 136 -20.88 -8.64 -14.85
CA VAL A 136 -21.88 -9.23 -13.96
C VAL A 136 -23.20 -8.45 -14.03
N LEU A 137 -23.15 -7.12 -14.07
CA LEU A 137 -24.34 -6.28 -14.21
C LEU A 137 -25.04 -6.50 -15.56
N LYS A 138 -24.28 -6.62 -16.65
CA LYS A 138 -24.85 -6.91 -18.00
C LYS A 138 -25.38 -8.34 -18.13
N GLY A 139 -24.67 -9.31 -17.56
CA GLY A 139 -25.10 -10.72 -17.53
C GLY A 139 -26.43 -10.87 -16.82
N ASN A 140 -26.54 -10.29 -15.63
CA ASN A 140 -27.79 -10.30 -14.85
C ASN A 140 -28.95 -9.58 -15.55
N ALA A 141 -28.67 -8.49 -16.28
CA ALA A 141 -29.70 -7.79 -17.06
C ALA A 141 -30.24 -8.65 -18.21
N SER A 142 -29.39 -9.42 -18.89
CA SER A 142 -29.79 -10.34 -19.97
C SER A 142 -30.57 -11.53 -19.42
N GLU A 143 -30.18 -12.08 -18.28
CA GLU A 143 -30.90 -13.16 -17.60
C GLU A 143 -32.27 -12.71 -17.08
N ASN A 144 -32.37 -11.50 -16.52
CA ASN A 144 -33.64 -10.93 -16.10
C ASN A 144 -34.61 -10.69 -17.29
N ALA A 145 -34.08 -10.20 -18.43
CA ALA A 145 -34.89 -10.02 -19.64
C ALA A 145 -35.41 -11.35 -20.22
N LEU A 146 -34.59 -12.40 -20.16
CA LEU A 146 -35.01 -13.75 -20.54
C LEU A 146 -36.08 -14.32 -19.59
N PHE A 147 -35.93 -14.08 -18.29
CA PHE A 147 -36.91 -14.51 -17.28
C PHE A 147 -38.24 -13.76 -17.43
N GLU A 148 -38.20 -12.45 -17.71
CA GLU A 148 -39.45 -11.68 -17.99
C GLU A 148 -40.16 -12.13 -19.26
N LEU A 149 -39.40 -12.60 -20.28
CA LEU A 149 -39.98 -13.05 -21.55
C LEU A 149 -40.54 -14.49 -21.53
N PHE A 150 -39.92 -15.37 -20.76
CA PHE A 150 -40.21 -16.82 -20.84
C PHE A 150 -40.85 -17.42 -19.59
N GLY A 151 -40.99 -16.65 -18.50
CA GLY A 151 -41.64 -17.13 -17.25
C GLY A 151 -40.95 -18.37 -16.65
N ASP A 152 -41.48 -18.89 -15.59
CA ASP A 152 -41.00 -19.92 -14.65
C ASP A 152 -40.47 -21.27 -15.21
N VAL A 153 -39.57 -21.29 -16.16
CA VAL A 153 -39.00 -22.55 -16.67
C VAL A 153 -37.67 -22.93 -15.98
N VAL A 154 -37.11 -22.09 -15.09
CA VAL A 154 -35.87 -22.39 -14.36
C VAL A 154 -36.09 -22.26 -12.86
N ASP A 155 -36.67 -23.31 -12.30
CA ASP A 155 -36.75 -23.51 -10.85
C ASP A 155 -35.31 -23.63 -10.28
N GLY A 156 -34.86 -22.62 -9.52
CA GLY A 156 -33.66 -22.75 -8.69
C GLY A 156 -32.63 -21.61 -8.63
N MET A 157 -32.69 -20.55 -9.46
CA MET A 157 -31.70 -19.47 -9.44
C MET A 157 -32.22 -18.07 -9.05
N GLY A 158 -33.48 -17.94 -8.66
CA GLY A 158 -34.18 -16.66 -8.67
C GLY A 158 -33.96 -15.69 -7.51
N ALA A 159 -33.46 -16.11 -6.35
CA ALA A 159 -33.39 -15.22 -5.16
C ALA A 159 -31.99 -14.66 -4.90
N ALA A 160 -30.96 -15.47 -5.01
CA ALA A 160 -29.59 -15.04 -4.75
C ALA A 160 -29.04 -14.04 -5.80
N GLY A 161 -29.48 -14.14 -7.05
CA GLY A 161 -29.06 -13.25 -8.14
C GLY A 161 -29.59 -11.82 -8.01
N ARG A 162 -30.79 -11.61 -7.48
CA ARG A 162 -31.39 -10.27 -7.33
C ARG A 162 -30.79 -9.47 -6.20
N ASP A 163 -30.41 -10.11 -5.11
CA ASP A 163 -29.79 -9.46 -3.95
C ASP A 163 -28.40 -8.92 -4.31
N ASN A 164 -27.64 -9.68 -5.10
CA ASN A 164 -26.32 -9.27 -5.54
C ASN A 164 -26.35 -8.17 -6.62
N GLN A 165 -27.40 -8.10 -7.46
CA GLN A 165 -27.52 -7.05 -8.47
C GLN A 165 -27.64 -5.66 -7.84
N ALA A 166 -28.45 -5.51 -6.80
CA ALA A 166 -28.57 -4.25 -6.07
C ALA A 166 -27.26 -3.86 -5.39
N LEU A 167 -26.52 -4.84 -4.87
CA LEU A 167 -25.19 -4.62 -4.30
C LEU A 167 -24.19 -4.12 -5.35
N TYR A 168 -24.12 -4.78 -6.51
CA TYR A 168 -23.18 -4.41 -7.58
C TYR A 168 -23.52 -3.06 -8.20
N GLN A 169 -24.81 -2.73 -8.35
CA GLN A 169 -25.21 -1.40 -8.78
C GLN A 169 -24.76 -0.33 -7.78
N ARG A 170 -24.95 -0.57 -6.48
CA ARG A 170 -24.48 0.34 -5.43
C ARG A 170 -22.95 0.50 -5.40
N MET A 171 -22.19 -0.57 -5.72
CA MET A 171 -20.75 -0.48 -5.89
C MET A 171 -20.37 0.47 -7.04
N LEU A 172 -21.04 0.30 -8.19
CA LEU A 172 -20.82 1.14 -9.37
C LEU A 172 -21.16 2.61 -9.09
N ASP A 173 -22.30 2.88 -8.45
CA ASP A 173 -22.75 4.23 -8.11
C ASP A 173 -21.75 4.93 -7.18
N LYS A 174 -21.25 4.23 -6.13
CA LYS A 174 -20.26 4.77 -5.18
C LYS A 174 -18.89 5.02 -5.81
N ILE A 175 -18.52 4.25 -6.83
CA ILE A 175 -17.29 4.54 -7.60
C ILE A 175 -17.52 5.75 -8.50
N ALA A 176 -18.67 5.86 -9.14
CA ALA A 176 -19.01 6.95 -10.05
C ALA A 176 -19.09 8.31 -9.34
N ASP A 177 -19.61 8.35 -8.13
CA ASP A 177 -19.69 9.56 -7.30
C ASP A 177 -18.41 9.85 -6.48
N GLY A 178 -17.43 8.92 -6.51
CA GLY A 178 -16.15 9.06 -5.83
C GLY A 178 -16.21 8.81 -4.32
N SER A 179 -17.34 8.35 -3.76
CA SER A 179 -17.49 8.06 -2.33
C SER A 179 -16.80 6.76 -1.90
N TRP A 180 -16.43 5.91 -2.87
CA TRP A 180 -15.68 4.68 -2.66
C TRP A 180 -14.65 4.46 -3.77
N GLN A 181 -13.43 4.09 -3.40
CA GLN A 181 -12.31 3.89 -4.33
C GLN A 181 -12.19 2.43 -4.83
N GLY A 182 -13.17 1.59 -4.52
CA GLY A 182 -13.15 0.18 -4.93
C GLY A 182 -12.37 -0.75 -4.01
N ASP A 183 -11.86 -0.30 -2.88
CA ASP A 183 -11.18 -1.13 -1.88
C ASP A 183 -12.22 -1.88 -1.02
N ARG A 184 -12.07 -3.20 -0.94
CA ARG A 184 -12.96 -4.08 -0.15
C ARG A 184 -13.04 -3.67 1.32
N ASP A 185 -11.91 -3.25 1.89
CA ASP A 185 -11.83 -2.94 3.31
C ASP A 185 -12.50 -1.61 3.68
N ASP A 186 -12.66 -0.72 2.70
CA ASP A 186 -13.34 0.57 2.85
C ASP A 186 -14.85 0.47 2.55
N TRP A 187 -15.36 -0.72 2.23
CA TRP A 187 -16.80 -0.92 1.98
C TRP A 187 -17.61 -0.84 3.27
N GLU A 188 -18.72 -0.13 3.22
CA GLU A 188 -19.66 -0.02 4.34
C GLU A 188 -20.42 -1.34 4.57
N GLY A 189 -20.00 -2.10 5.55
CA GLY A 189 -20.58 -3.40 5.89
C GLY A 189 -19.66 -4.57 5.56
N VAL A 190 -20.20 -5.78 5.69
CA VAL A 190 -19.45 -7.01 5.45
C VAL A 190 -19.78 -7.51 4.05
N LEU A 191 -18.75 -7.64 3.21
CA LEU A 191 -18.85 -8.30 1.91
C LEU A 191 -18.48 -9.78 2.07
N ARG A 192 -19.43 -10.64 1.73
CA ARG A 192 -19.19 -12.09 1.71
C ARG A 192 -18.28 -12.45 0.54
N GLU A 193 -17.63 -13.60 0.62
CA GLU A 193 -16.69 -14.05 -0.42
C GLU A 193 -17.41 -14.34 -1.75
N ASP A 194 -18.62 -14.89 -1.69
CA ASP A 194 -19.46 -15.14 -2.85
C ASP A 194 -19.97 -13.86 -3.55
N GLU A 195 -20.04 -12.75 -2.82
CA GLU A 195 -20.38 -11.42 -3.35
C GLU A 195 -19.15 -10.71 -3.95
N TRP A 196 -17.98 -10.93 -3.37
CA TRP A 196 -16.74 -10.24 -3.77
C TRP A 196 -16.02 -10.91 -4.94
N ARG A 197 -15.93 -12.24 -4.92
CA ARG A 197 -15.17 -13.02 -5.90
C ARG A 197 -15.57 -12.76 -7.37
N PRO A 198 -16.86 -12.60 -7.71
CA PRO A 198 -17.27 -12.31 -9.08
C PRO A 198 -16.77 -10.98 -9.63
N VAL A 199 -16.56 -9.99 -8.76
CA VAL A 199 -16.22 -8.60 -9.14
C VAL A 199 -14.75 -8.22 -8.88
N THR A 200 -13.91 -9.15 -8.44
CA THR A 200 -12.49 -8.93 -8.22
C THR A 200 -11.62 -9.79 -9.14
N VAL A 201 -10.33 -9.46 -9.24
CA VAL A 201 -9.34 -10.27 -9.95
C VAL A 201 -8.57 -11.11 -8.94
N GLU A 202 -8.67 -12.42 -9.02
CA GLU A 202 -7.84 -13.31 -8.21
C GLU A 202 -6.36 -13.05 -8.50
N ALA A 203 -5.53 -13.06 -7.44
CA ALA A 203 -4.10 -13.07 -7.61
C ALA A 203 -3.73 -14.41 -8.27
N GLY A 204 -3.19 -14.34 -9.48
CA GLY A 204 -2.60 -15.50 -10.15
C GLY A 204 -1.30 -15.88 -9.49
#